data_fb828417db730381cffaa7fbbf0c1123
#
_entry.id   fb828417db730381cffaa7fbbf0c1123
#
_cell.length_a   1.000
_cell.length_b   1.000
_cell.length_c   1.000
_cell.angle_alpha   90.00
_cell.angle_beta   90.00
_cell.angle_gamma   90.00
#
_symmetry.space_group_name_H-M   'P 1'
#
loop_
_entity.id
_entity.type
_entity.pdbx_description
1 polymer ?
#
loop_
_entity_poly.entity_id
_entity_poly.type
_entity_poly.pdbx_seq_one_letter_code
_entity_poly.pdbx_strand_id
1 'polypeptide(L)'
;MSLQQFERKSLQEINQSIDVPKGIPFWKTLLLFSGPGSLVAVGYMDPGNWITSVVGGAQYRYLLLSVVLLSSLIAMQLQQMAGKLGIVHRKDLAQTTAHHLPKWLRYTLWIVIELALMATDLAEVIGSGIALHLLFGWPLLFSILITIFDVFLLLGLMHLGFRKIEAIVSTLILTILAIFGYLVFLSKPDIGGIFAGFLPQKEVLGIGLPKGNEALTLALGIIGATVMPHNLYLHSSISQTRKVDYKDPADIKRAVRFMTWDSNIELSLAFVVNSLLLILGAALFF
;
A
#
# COMPACT_ATOMS: atom_id res chain seq x y z
N MET A 1 -27.89 10.72 20.34
CA MET A 1 -26.46 10.69 20.24
C MET A 1 -26.00 12.04 19.71
N SER A 2 -25.41 12.90 20.56
CA SER A 2 -25.13 14.30 20.24
C SER A 2 -23.99 14.41 19.24
N LEU A 3 -24.07 15.40 18.32
CA LEU A 3 -23.06 15.72 17.32
C LEU A 3 -21.65 15.94 17.93
N GLN A 4 -21.55 16.26 19.21
CA GLN A 4 -20.28 16.43 19.93
C GLN A 4 -19.45 15.13 20.08
N GLN A 5 -20.05 13.94 19.96
CA GLN A 5 -19.29 12.68 19.99
C GLN A 5 -18.54 12.38 18.68
N PHE A 6 -18.87 13.06 17.58
CA PHE A 6 -18.18 12.90 16.29
C PHE A 6 -16.94 13.79 16.12
N GLU A 7 -16.64 14.67 17.07
CA GLU A 7 -15.45 15.52 17.03
C GLU A 7 -14.17 14.85 17.56
N ARG A 8 -14.22 13.58 17.96
CA ARG A 8 -13.02 12.85 18.35
C ARG A 8 -12.11 12.70 17.15
N LYS A 9 -10.90 13.25 17.24
CA LYS A 9 -9.86 13.12 16.24
C LYS A 9 -9.51 11.64 16.10
N SER A 10 -9.39 11.15 14.87
CA SER A 10 -8.80 9.84 14.60
C SER A 10 -7.37 9.79 15.14
N LEU A 11 -6.97 8.68 15.76
CA LEU A 11 -5.63 8.48 16.32
C LEU A 11 -5.13 9.66 17.19
N GLN A 12 -5.96 10.14 18.11
CA GLN A 12 -5.68 11.33 18.93
C GLN A 12 -4.31 11.31 19.61
N GLU A 13 -3.83 10.13 20.01
CA GLU A 13 -2.58 9.95 20.72
C GLU A 13 -1.34 10.26 19.89
N ILE A 14 -1.41 10.08 18.58
CA ILE A 14 -0.28 10.28 17.66
C ILE A 14 -0.43 11.51 16.76
N ASN A 15 -1.63 12.12 16.69
CA ASN A 15 -1.85 13.32 15.90
C ASN A 15 -1.00 14.48 16.42
N GLN A 16 -0.28 15.17 15.50
CA GLN A 16 0.62 16.27 15.80
C GLN A 16 1.74 15.91 16.81
N SER A 17 2.10 14.62 16.90
CA SER A 17 3.14 14.15 17.81
C SER A 17 4.55 14.37 17.29
N ILE A 18 4.73 14.48 15.96
CA ILE A 18 6.03 14.61 15.32
C ILE A 18 6.28 16.05 14.94
N ASP A 19 7.26 16.68 15.58
CA ASP A 19 7.67 18.05 15.27
C ASP A 19 8.60 18.09 14.04
N VAL A 20 8.30 19.02 13.11
CA VAL A 20 9.09 19.23 11.91
C VAL A 20 9.54 20.70 11.87
N PRO A 21 10.77 21.02 12.31
CA PRO A 21 11.28 22.39 12.38
C PRO A 21 11.21 23.12 11.03
N LYS A 22 10.94 24.41 11.06
CA LYS A 22 11.00 25.28 9.87
C LYS A 22 12.45 25.67 9.57
N GLY A 23 12.79 25.91 8.30
CA GLY A 23 14.09 26.43 7.91
C GLY A 23 15.22 25.41 7.79
N ILE A 24 14.95 24.12 7.92
CA ILE A 24 15.93 23.05 7.70
C ILE A 24 16.01 22.65 6.22
N PRO A 25 17.13 22.06 5.74
CA PRO A 25 17.31 21.61 4.36
C PRO A 25 16.22 20.65 3.89
N PHE A 26 15.91 20.67 2.59
CA PHE A 26 14.86 19.85 1.96
C PHE A 26 14.96 18.39 2.36
N TRP A 27 16.13 17.75 2.25
CA TRP A 27 16.28 16.31 2.55
C TRP A 27 16.05 15.97 4.02
N LYS A 28 16.45 16.84 4.95
CA LYS A 28 16.15 16.66 6.38
C LYS A 28 14.65 16.81 6.65
N THR A 29 14.00 17.78 6.00
CA THR A 29 12.56 17.96 6.09
C THR A 29 11.83 16.72 5.56
N LEU A 30 12.25 16.21 4.39
CA LEU A 30 11.67 15.02 3.79
C LEU A 30 11.78 13.80 4.72
N LEU A 31 12.96 13.54 5.29
CA LEU A 31 13.18 12.47 6.26
C LEU A 31 12.32 12.59 7.54
N LEU A 32 12.04 13.82 7.99
CA LEU A 32 11.14 14.04 9.13
C LEU A 32 9.67 13.87 8.76
N PHE A 33 9.30 14.18 7.53
CA PHE A 33 7.96 13.88 7.00
C PHE A 33 7.81 12.41 6.64
N SER A 34 8.88 11.73 6.23
CA SER A 34 8.87 10.32 5.85
C SER A 34 8.35 9.43 6.98
N GLY A 35 7.52 8.48 6.60
CA GLY A 35 6.95 7.47 7.49
C GLY A 35 5.50 7.13 7.19
N PRO A 36 4.54 8.07 7.09
CA PRO A 36 3.19 7.75 6.64
C PRO A 36 3.17 7.05 5.29
N GLY A 37 3.98 7.52 4.33
CA GLY A 37 4.15 6.86 3.04
C GLY A 37 4.65 5.43 3.16
N SER A 38 5.64 5.17 4.01
CA SER A 38 6.17 3.81 4.24
C SER A 38 5.13 2.87 4.83
N LEU A 39 4.35 3.32 5.81
CA LEU A 39 3.27 2.53 6.41
C LEU A 39 2.17 2.21 5.40
N VAL A 40 1.90 3.11 4.48
CA VAL A 40 0.97 2.88 3.36
C VAL A 40 1.60 1.92 2.35
N ALA A 41 2.87 2.13 1.97
CA ALA A 41 3.55 1.37 0.94
C ALA A 41 3.71 -0.12 1.28
N VAL A 42 3.88 -0.46 2.57
CA VAL A 42 3.97 -1.87 2.98
C VAL A 42 2.68 -2.65 2.65
N GLY A 43 1.52 -2.00 2.74
CA GLY A 43 0.25 -2.61 2.33
C GLY A 43 0.21 -2.99 0.85
N TYR A 44 0.99 -2.32 -0.02
CA TYR A 44 1.11 -2.68 -1.45
C TYR A 44 2.06 -3.85 -1.71
N MET A 45 2.62 -4.44 -0.68
CA MET A 45 3.50 -5.61 -0.73
C MET A 45 2.85 -6.82 -0.04
N ASP A 46 1.53 -6.86 0.00
CA ASP A 46 0.71 -7.91 0.58
C ASP A 46 0.72 -9.19 -0.26
N PRO A 47 0.32 -10.33 0.29
CA PRO A 47 0.24 -11.60 -0.44
C PRO A 47 -0.63 -11.54 -1.70
N GLY A 48 -1.67 -10.69 -1.72
CA GLY A 48 -2.54 -10.50 -2.88
C GLY A 48 -1.77 -9.91 -4.07
N ASN A 49 -0.98 -8.86 -3.86
CA ASN A 49 -0.10 -8.30 -4.87
C ASN A 49 0.98 -9.29 -5.32
N TRP A 50 1.52 -10.10 -4.39
CA TRP A 50 2.54 -11.09 -4.73
C TRP A 50 1.98 -12.18 -5.64
N ILE A 51 0.86 -12.78 -5.25
CA ILE A 51 0.24 -13.87 -6.02
C ILE A 51 -0.16 -13.39 -7.41
N THR A 52 -0.88 -12.27 -7.49
CA THR A 52 -1.37 -11.74 -8.78
C THR A 52 -0.21 -11.35 -9.71
N SER A 53 0.87 -10.77 -9.18
CA SER A 53 2.05 -10.41 -9.96
C SER A 53 2.82 -11.64 -10.44
N VAL A 54 3.11 -12.60 -9.56
CA VAL A 54 3.87 -13.82 -9.91
C VAL A 54 3.08 -14.69 -10.89
N VAL A 55 1.80 -14.94 -10.65
CA VAL A 55 0.93 -15.72 -11.53
C VAL A 55 0.73 -14.99 -12.87
N GLY A 56 0.56 -13.67 -12.84
CA GLY A 56 0.46 -12.84 -14.03
C GLY A 56 1.71 -12.95 -14.91
N GLY A 57 2.90 -12.89 -14.30
CA GLY A 57 4.18 -13.10 -14.97
C GLY A 57 4.32 -14.52 -15.54
N ALA A 58 3.98 -15.54 -14.75
CA ALA A 58 4.06 -16.95 -15.14
C ALA A 58 3.14 -17.32 -16.32
N GLN A 59 1.96 -16.71 -16.39
CA GLN A 59 0.97 -17.03 -17.45
C GLN A 59 1.05 -16.12 -18.67
N TYR A 60 1.40 -14.85 -18.49
CA TYR A 60 1.34 -13.84 -19.56
C TYR A 60 2.66 -13.09 -19.76
N ARG A 61 3.74 -13.62 -19.21
CA ARG A 61 5.08 -13.02 -19.29
C ARG A 61 5.05 -11.56 -18.81
N TYR A 62 5.36 -10.60 -19.66
CA TYR A 62 5.44 -9.18 -19.29
C TYR A 62 4.17 -8.38 -19.62
N LEU A 63 3.12 -9.02 -20.17
CA LEU A 63 1.91 -8.35 -20.64
C LEU A 63 1.25 -7.46 -19.60
N LEU A 64 1.21 -7.93 -18.34
CA LEU A 64 0.50 -7.25 -17.26
C LEU A 64 1.34 -6.16 -16.56
N LEU A 65 2.58 -5.89 -16.98
CA LEU A 65 3.39 -4.77 -16.45
C LEU A 65 2.71 -3.41 -16.68
N SER A 66 2.02 -3.23 -17.79
CA SER A 66 1.23 -2.03 -18.07
C SER A 66 0.10 -1.83 -17.04
N VAL A 67 -0.50 -2.92 -16.57
CA VAL A 67 -1.54 -2.88 -15.53
C VAL A 67 -0.93 -2.52 -14.18
N VAL A 68 0.22 -3.11 -13.81
CA VAL A 68 0.96 -2.76 -12.60
C VAL A 68 1.34 -1.28 -12.59
N LEU A 69 1.80 -0.74 -13.72
CA LEU A 69 2.13 0.68 -13.85
C LEU A 69 0.88 1.55 -13.68
N LEU A 70 -0.19 1.25 -14.43
CA LEU A 70 -1.41 2.06 -14.39
C LEU A 70 -2.08 2.04 -13.02
N SER A 71 -2.21 0.86 -12.39
CA SER A 71 -2.78 0.72 -11.05
C SER A 71 -1.95 1.47 -10.00
N SER A 72 -0.62 1.45 -10.11
CA SER A 72 0.27 2.18 -9.20
C SER A 72 0.13 3.70 -9.37
N LEU A 73 0.00 4.20 -10.60
CA LEU A 73 -0.24 5.64 -10.84
C LEU A 73 -1.60 6.09 -10.28
N ILE A 74 -2.65 5.27 -10.46
CA ILE A 74 -3.97 5.53 -9.86
C ILE A 74 -3.86 5.54 -8.34
N ALA A 75 -3.18 4.57 -7.76
CA ALA A 75 -2.99 4.47 -6.32
C ALA A 75 -2.22 5.69 -5.77
N MET A 76 -1.13 6.13 -6.41
CA MET A 76 -0.38 7.33 -6.03
C MET A 76 -1.29 8.58 -6.01
N GLN A 77 -2.12 8.75 -7.05
CA GLN A 77 -3.04 9.87 -7.14
C GLN A 77 -4.08 9.85 -6.01
N LEU A 78 -4.69 8.69 -5.76
CA LEU A 78 -5.68 8.53 -4.71
C LEU A 78 -5.08 8.73 -3.32
N GLN A 79 -3.88 8.20 -3.07
CA GLN A 79 -3.17 8.38 -1.80
C GLN A 79 -2.79 9.83 -1.55
N GLN A 80 -2.36 10.56 -2.58
CA GLN A 80 -2.11 11.99 -2.50
C GLN A 80 -3.38 12.76 -2.12
N MET A 81 -4.53 12.41 -2.71
CA MET A 81 -5.81 13.03 -2.38
C MET A 81 -6.23 12.73 -0.93
N ALA A 82 -6.08 11.48 -0.48
CA ALA A 82 -6.40 11.07 0.88
C ALA A 82 -5.52 11.77 1.93
N GLY A 83 -4.21 11.80 1.73
CA GLY A 83 -3.29 12.49 2.64
C GLY A 83 -3.51 13.99 2.67
N LYS A 84 -3.77 14.63 1.52
CA LYS A 84 -4.13 16.04 1.44
C LYS A 84 -5.43 16.34 2.20
N LEU A 85 -6.44 15.46 2.08
CA LEU A 85 -7.68 15.58 2.84
C LEU A 85 -7.39 15.60 4.34
N GLY A 86 -6.62 14.62 4.84
CA GLY A 86 -6.26 14.52 6.25
C GLY A 86 -5.57 15.77 6.79
N ILE A 87 -4.59 16.31 6.06
CA ILE A 87 -3.86 17.51 6.47
C ILE A 87 -4.75 18.75 6.43
N VAL A 88 -5.49 18.99 5.33
CA VAL A 88 -6.21 20.25 5.13
C VAL A 88 -7.50 20.30 5.94
N HIS A 89 -8.27 19.21 5.96
CA HIS A 89 -9.54 19.14 6.71
C HIS A 89 -9.37 18.76 8.17
N ARG A 90 -8.22 18.25 8.57
CA ARG A 90 -7.97 17.76 9.94
C ARG A 90 -8.98 16.69 10.37
N LYS A 91 -9.53 16.00 9.41
CA LYS A 91 -10.46 14.87 9.54
C LYS A 91 -9.99 13.79 8.56
N ASP A 92 -10.03 12.55 8.99
CA ASP A 92 -9.75 11.43 8.09
C ASP A 92 -10.88 11.21 7.08
N LEU A 93 -10.64 10.31 6.14
CA LEU A 93 -11.59 9.99 5.09
C LEU A 93 -12.90 9.41 5.66
N ALA A 94 -12.84 8.60 6.74
CA ALA A 94 -14.01 8.03 7.39
C ALA A 94 -14.88 9.11 8.03
N GLN A 95 -14.26 10.03 8.79
CA GLN A 95 -14.95 11.15 9.41
C GLN A 95 -15.58 12.08 8.37
N THR A 96 -14.85 12.35 7.28
CA THR A 96 -15.33 13.19 6.19
C THR A 96 -16.50 12.55 5.47
N THR A 97 -16.42 11.26 5.16
CA THR A 97 -17.47 10.45 4.56
C THR A 97 -18.72 10.43 5.46
N ALA A 98 -18.52 10.20 6.76
CA ALA A 98 -19.63 10.17 7.73
C ALA A 98 -20.35 11.51 7.85
N HIS A 99 -19.65 12.63 7.63
CA HIS A 99 -20.23 13.98 7.73
C HIS A 99 -20.98 14.41 6.47
N HIS A 100 -20.48 14.07 5.28
CA HIS A 100 -20.98 14.62 4.02
C HIS A 100 -21.95 13.70 3.27
N LEU A 101 -21.94 12.38 3.52
CA LEU A 101 -22.79 11.46 2.80
C LEU A 101 -24.12 11.16 3.52
N PRO A 102 -25.20 10.88 2.77
CA PRO A 102 -26.46 10.43 3.33
C PRO A 102 -26.28 9.09 4.05
N LYS A 103 -27.11 8.83 5.07
CA LYS A 103 -26.99 7.64 5.94
C LYS A 103 -26.88 6.33 5.16
N TRP A 104 -27.75 6.13 4.15
CA TRP A 104 -27.77 4.88 3.39
C TRP A 104 -26.44 4.63 2.68
N LEU A 105 -25.88 5.63 2.00
CA LEU A 105 -24.61 5.49 1.28
C LEU A 105 -23.43 5.28 2.23
N ARG A 106 -23.44 5.96 3.39
CA ARG A 106 -22.43 5.81 4.43
C ARG A 106 -22.38 4.38 4.97
N TYR A 107 -23.55 3.78 5.27
CA TYR A 107 -23.61 2.39 5.74
C TYR A 107 -23.24 1.39 4.65
N THR A 108 -23.66 1.62 3.41
CA THR A 108 -23.27 0.77 2.27
C THR A 108 -21.74 0.78 2.09
N LEU A 109 -21.10 1.95 2.06
CA LEU A 109 -19.66 2.05 1.95
C LEU A 109 -18.94 1.41 3.14
N TRP A 110 -19.44 1.58 4.35
CA TRP A 110 -18.88 0.93 5.52
C TRP A 110 -18.92 -0.60 5.40
N ILE A 111 -20.04 -1.19 5.01
CA ILE A 111 -20.15 -2.64 4.81
C ILE A 111 -19.18 -3.12 3.73
N VAL A 112 -19.10 -2.42 2.59
CA VAL A 112 -18.18 -2.79 1.51
C VAL A 112 -16.73 -2.77 1.97
N ILE A 113 -16.34 -1.77 2.75
CA ILE A 113 -14.97 -1.65 3.28
C ILE A 113 -14.69 -2.74 4.31
N GLU A 114 -15.64 -3.05 5.21
CA GLU A 114 -15.49 -4.15 6.17
C GLU A 114 -15.29 -5.51 5.45
N LEU A 115 -16.07 -5.78 4.42
CA LEU A 115 -15.90 -6.98 3.61
C LEU A 115 -14.54 -7.02 2.90
N ALA A 116 -14.07 -5.88 2.40
CA ALA A 116 -12.75 -5.78 1.78
C ALA A 116 -11.62 -6.02 2.80
N LEU A 117 -11.73 -5.45 4.01
CA LEU A 117 -10.78 -5.68 5.11
C LEU A 117 -10.74 -7.16 5.50
N MET A 118 -11.90 -7.78 5.70
CA MET A 118 -11.97 -9.22 6.02
C MET A 118 -11.32 -10.09 4.95
N ALA A 119 -11.50 -9.75 3.67
CA ALA A 119 -10.87 -10.47 2.57
C ALA A 119 -9.35 -10.28 2.56
N THR A 120 -8.86 -9.08 2.87
CA THR A 120 -7.42 -8.78 2.98
C THR A 120 -6.81 -9.53 4.16
N ASP A 121 -7.41 -9.47 5.34
CA ASP A 121 -6.93 -10.17 6.54
C ASP A 121 -6.84 -11.69 6.29
N LEU A 122 -7.83 -12.27 5.61
CA LEU A 122 -7.79 -13.67 5.24
C LEU A 122 -6.61 -13.99 4.30
N ALA A 123 -6.36 -13.14 3.32
CA ALA A 123 -5.24 -13.31 2.39
C ALA A 123 -3.88 -13.20 3.12
N GLU A 124 -3.76 -12.27 4.08
CA GLU A 124 -2.53 -12.08 4.88
C GLU A 124 -2.26 -13.29 5.79
N VAL A 125 -3.26 -13.80 6.47
CA VAL A 125 -3.16 -14.99 7.34
C VAL A 125 -2.77 -16.23 6.53
N ILE A 126 -3.38 -16.44 5.38
CA ILE A 126 -3.07 -17.57 4.50
C ILE A 126 -1.64 -17.41 3.93
N GLY A 127 -1.29 -16.22 3.45
CA GLY A 127 0.02 -15.92 2.88
C GLY A 127 1.15 -16.13 3.90
N SER A 128 0.98 -15.61 5.11
CA SER A 128 1.92 -15.80 6.21
C SER A 128 2.03 -17.28 6.63
N GLY A 129 0.91 -18.00 6.68
CA GLY A 129 0.89 -19.44 6.95
C GLY A 129 1.64 -20.24 5.90
N ILE A 130 1.47 -19.91 4.60
CA ILE A 130 2.22 -20.55 3.50
C ILE A 130 3.72 -20.26 3.64
N ALA A 131 4.10 -19.02 3.95
CA ALA A 131 5.49 -18.64 4.14
C ALA A 131 6.16 -19.46 5.27
N LEU A 132 5.50 -19.60 6.41
CA LEU A 132 5.97 -20.41 7.53
C LEU A 132 6.06 -21.91 7.16
N HIS A 133 5.08 -22.42 6.43
CA HIS A 133 5.10 -23.79 5.91
C HIS A 133 6.32 -24.03 5.02
N LEU A 134 6.61 -23.13 4.09
CA LEU A 134 7.74 -23.24 3.17
C LEU A 134 9.09 -23.07 3.87
N LEU A 135 9.19 -22.20 4.87
CA LEU A 135 10.44 -21.94 5.60
C LEU A 135 10.80 -23.04 6.57
N PHE A 136 9.83 -23.58 7.31
CA PHE A 136 10.07 -24.49 8.42
C PHE A 136 9.59 -25.92 8.16
N GLY A 137 8.88 -26.17 7.05
CA GLY A 137 8.28 -27.47 6.74
C GLY A 137 7.12 -27.86 7.67
N TRP A 138 6.55 -26.91 8.41
CA TRP A 138 5.45 -27.18 9.34
C TRP A 138 4.16 -27.50 8.58
N PRO A 139 3.24 -28.31 9.17
CA PRO A 139 1.91 -28.49 8.57
C PRO A 139 1.20 -27.15 8.33
N LEU A 140 0.59 -26.96 7.16
CA LEU A 140 -0.01 -25.69 6.75
C LEU A 140 -1.03 -25.17 7.78
N LEU A 141 -1.89 -26.03 8.31
CA LEU A 141 -2.86 -25.65 9.33
C LEU A 141 -2.19 -25.12 10.59
N PHE A 142 -1.10 -25.75 11.05
CA PHE A 142 -0.33 -25.29 12.21
C PHE A 142 0.32 -23.94 11.92
N SER A 143 0.90 -23.77 10.73
CA SER A 143 1.49 -22.49 10.28
C SER A 143 0.45 -21.36 10.28
N ILE A 144 -0.76 -21.61 9.77
CA ILE A 144 -1.87 -20.65 9.79
C ILE A 144 -2.30 -20.34 11.23
N LEU A 145 -2.44 -21.32 12.10
CA LEU A 145 -2.83 -21.07 13.50
C LEU A 145 -1.80 -20.24 14.27
N ILE A 146 -0.52 -20.41 13.95
CA ILE A 146 0.56 -19.65 14.63
C ILE A 146 0.56 -18.17 14.21
N THR A 147 0.09 -17.83 13.01
CA THR A 147 0.00 -16.42 12.57
C THR A 147 -1.00 -15.60 13.40
N ILE A 148 -1.95 -16.23 14.09
CA ILE A 148 -2.87 -15.54 15.00
C ILE A 148 -2.09 -14.81 16.12
N PHE A 149 -0.90 -15.33 16.47
CA PHE A 149 -0.05 -14.74 17.51
C PHE A 149 0.77 -13.53 17.06
N ASP A 150 0.78 -13.19 15.76
CA ASP A 150 1.46 -12.01 15.23
C ASP A 150 0.89 -10.71 15.82
N VAL A 151 -0.39 -10.69 16.19
CA VAL A 151 -1.05 -9.60 16.90
C VAL A 151 -0.27 -9.23 18.18
N PHE A 152 0.24 -10.22 18.93
CA PHE A 152 1.04 -9.95 20.12
C PHE A 152 2.39 -9.33 19.77
N LEU A 153 2.98 -9.70 18.64
CA LEU A 153 4.19 -9.05 18.13
C LEU A 153 3.92 -7.59 17.78
N LEU A 154 2.81 -7.31 17.08
CA LEU A 154 2.41 -5.94 16.73
C LEU A 154 2.14 -5.10 17.97
N LEU A 155 1.41 -5.65 18.97
CA LEU A 155 1.18 -4.98 20.25
C LEU A 155 2.50 -4.66 20.97
N GLY A 156 3.46 -5.58 20.94
CA GLY A 156 4.82 -5.35 21.45
C GLY A 156 5.55 -4.22 20.72
N LEU A 157 5.44 -4.18 19.39
CA LEU A 157 6.05 -3.12 18.57
C LEU A 157 5.44 -1.74 18.84
N MET A 158 4.14 -1.66 19.15
CA MET A 158 3.49 -0.38 19.48
C MET A 158 4.15 0.33 20.68
N HIS A 159 4.72 -0.39 21.63
CA HIS A 159 5.46 0.20 22.76
C HIS A 159 6.77 0.90 22.34
N LEU A 160 7.29 0.62 21.14
CA LEU A 160 8.50 1.27 20.63
C LEU A 160 8.28 2.74 20.22
N GLY A 161 7.02 3.12 20.00
CA GLY A 161 6.64 4.43 19.50
C GLY A 161 6.60 4.51 17.97
N PHE A 162 5.72 5.35 17.46
CA PHE A 162 5.34 5.44 16.06
C PHE A 162 6.52 5.62 15.10
N ARG A 163 7.48 6.49 15.44
CA ARG A 163 8.67 6.77 14.61
C ARG A 163 9.59 5.56 14.41
N LYS A 164 9.71 4.69 15.40
CA LYS A 164 10.52 3.47 15.28
C LYS A 164 9.84 2.44 14.39
N ILE A 165 8.51 2.35 14.47
CA ILE A 165 7.70 1.48 13.60
C ILE A 165 7.88 1.91 12.13
N GLU A 166 7.77 3.21 11.83
CA GLU A 166 8.03 3.76 10.50
C GLU A 166 9.42 3.36 9.98
N ALA A 167 10.45 3.46 10.81
CA ALA A 167 11.81 3.10 10.42
C ALA A 167 11.98 1.59 10.16
N ILE A 168 11.36 0.73 10.98
CA ILE A 168 11.35 -0.73 10.79
C ILE A 168 10.69 -1.07 9.44
N VAL A 169 9.51 -0.51 9.18
CA VAL A 169 8.76 -0.75 7.95
C VAL A 169 9.56 -0.30 6.72
N SER A 170 10.14 0.90 6.74
CA SER A 170 10.99 1.39 5.64
C SER A 170 12.19 0.47 5.39
N THR A 171 12.81 -0.06 6.46
CA THR A 171 13.93 -1.00 6.34
C THR A 171 13.49 -2.31 5.70
N LEU A 172 12.31 -2.82 6.07
CA LEU A 172 11.74 -4.04 5.47
C LEU A 172 11.46 -3.85 3.98
N ILE A 173 10.87 -2.73 3.58
CA ILE A 173 10.62 -2.39 2.17
C ILE A 173 11.93 -2.40 1.37
N LEU A 174 12.97 -1.74 1.86
CA LEU A 174 14.27 -1.71 1.19
C LEU A 174 14.93 -3.11 1.13
N THR A 175 14.76 -3.93 2.15
CA THR A 175 15.26 -5.29 2.19
C THR A 175 14.56 -6.15 1.13
N ILE A 176 13.23 -6.08 1.03
CA ILE A 176 12.43 -6.79 0.02
C ILE A 176 12.86 -6.33 -1.38
N LEU A 177 12.98 -5.03 -1.61
CA LEU A 177 13.44 -4.48 -2.88
C LEU A 177 14.82 -5.02 -3.28
N ALA A 178 15.78 -5.05 -2.33
CA ALA A 178 17.12 -5.55 -2.58
C ALA A 178 17.12 -7.05 -2.92
N ILE A 179 16.35 -7.86 -2.20
CA ILE A 179 16.24 -9.30 -2.43
C ILE A 179 15.63 -9.58 -3.81
N PHE A 180 14.49 -8.98 -4.14
CA PHE A 180 13.86 -9.22 -5.44
C PHE A 180 14.66 -8.63 -6.59
N GLY A 181 15.31 -7.48 -6.41
CA GLY A 181 16.24 -6.92 -7.39
C GLY A 181 17.40 -7.87 -7.68
N TYR A 182 17.97 -8.48 -6.65
CA TYR A 182 19.03 -9.50 -6.78
C TYR A 182 18.54 -10.76 -7.50
N LEU A 183 17.37 -11.26 -7.14
CA LEU A 183 16.77 -12.45 -7.79
C LEU A 183 16.47 -12.21 -9.27
N VAL A 184 15.92 -11.05 -9.63
CA VAL A 184 15.67 -10.68 -11.02
C VAL A 184 16.98 -10.52 -11.78
N PHE A 185 18.03 -9.93 -11.18
CA PHE A 185 19.34 -9.85 -11.79
C PHE A 185 19.92 -11.24 -12.12
N LEU A 186 19.77 -12.20 -11.21
CA LEU A 186 20.22 -13.59 -11.44
C LEU A 186 19.40 -14.32 -12.51
N SER A 187 18.12 -14.02 -12.65
CA SER A 187 17.20 -14.67 -13.60
C SER A 187 17.43 -14.26 -15.06
N LYS A 188 18.23 -13.20 -15.31
CA LYS A 188 18.57 -12.67 -16.65
C LYS A 188 17.36 -12.49 -17.56
N PRO A 189 16.35 -11.70 -17.15
CA PRO A 189 15.13 -11.53 -17.92
C PRO A 189 15.38 -10.82 -19.24
N ASP A 190 14.44 -10.95 -20.19
CA ASP A 190 14.44 -10.23 -21.46
C ASP A 190 14.12 -8.74 -21.23
N ILE A 191 15.14 -7.90 -21.25
CA ILE A 191 15.02 -6.46 -21.03
C ILE A 191 14.12 -5.79 -22.06
N GLY A 192 14.22 -6.19 -23.35
CA GLY A 192 13.37 -5.66 -24.42
C GLY A 192 11.90 -5.97 -24.18
N GLY A 193 11.60 -7.21 -23.77
CA GLY A 193 10.25 -7.64 -23.42
C GLY A 193 9.69 -6.89 -22.20
N ILE A 194 10.52 -6.58 -21.20
CA ILE A 194 10.10 -5.78 -20.03
C ILE A 194 9.64 -4.39 -20.47
N PHE A 195 10.45 -3.67 -21.25
CA PHE A 195 10.06 -2.33 -21.71
C PHE A 195 8.82 -2.36 -22.60
N ALA A 196 8.69 -3.36 -23.48
CA ALA A 196 7.48 -3.55 -24.28
C ALA A 196 6.25 -3.85 -23.42
N GLY A 197 6.41 -4.58 -22.30
CA GLY A 197 5.33 -4.93 -21.39
C GLY A 197 4.75 -3.73 -20.61
N PHE A 198 5.49 -2.63 -20.47
CA PHE A 198 4.95 -1.40 -19.88
C PHE A 198 4.04 -0.62 -20.83
N LEU A 199 4.07 -0.93 -22.12
CA LEU A 199 3.16 -0.31 -23.08
C LEU A 199 1.79 -1.00 -23.03
N PRO A 200 0.67 -0.23 -23.03
CA PRO A 200 -0.67 -0.81 -23.05
C PRO A 200 -0.90 -1.65 -24.30
N GLN A 201 -1.37 -2.87 -24.10
CA GLN A 201 -1.66 -3.83 -25.17
C GLN A 201 -3.11 -4.29 -25.06
N LYS A 202 -3.79 -4.49 -26.21
CA LYS A 202 -5.20 -4.91 -26.26
C LYS A 202 -5.43 -6.32 -25.67
N GLU A 203 -4.39 -7.12 -25.66
CA GLU A 203 -4.35 -8.48 -25.12
C GLU A 203 -4.64 -8.49 -23.59
N VAL A 204 -4.34 -7.40 -22.88
CA VAL A 204 -4.71 -7.22 -21.46
C VAL A 204 -6.22 -7.33 -21.25
N LEU A 205 -7.01 -6.87 -22.22
CA LEU A 205 -8.48 -6.99 -22.22
C LEU A 205 -8.97 -8.36 -22.67
N GLY A 206 -8.07 -9.32 -22.89
CA GLY A 206 -8.38 -10.67 -23.36
C GLY A 206 -8.62 -10.77 -24.87
N ILE A 207 -8.39 -9.69 -25.62
CA ILE A 207 -8.62 -9.67 -27.06
C ILE A 207 -7.48 -10.42 -27.77
N GLY A 208 -7.83 -11.47 -28.50
CA GLY A 208 -6.86 -12.26 -29.27
C GLY A 208 -6.13 -13.36 -28.50
N LEU A 209 -6.45 -13.58 -27.23
CA LEU A 209 -5.90 -14.68 -26.42
C LEU A 209 -6.84 -15.88 -26.37
N PRO A 210 -6.32 -17.13 -26.38
CA PRO A 210 -7.14 -18.35 -26.26
C PRO A 210 -7.96 -18.42 -24.97
N LYS A 211 -7.42 -17.85 -23.89
CA LYS A 211 -8.02 -17.77 -22.54
C LYS A 211 -8.22 -16.31 -22.14
N GLY A 212 -8.84 -15.52 -23.01
CA GLY A 212 -8.93 -14.07 -22.87
C GLY A 212 -9.49 -13.59 -21.53
N ASN A 213 -10.50 -14.25 -20.98
CA ASN A 213 -11.10 -13.87 -19.72
C ASN A 213 -10.14 -14.02 -18.52
N GLU A 214 -9.17 -14.93 -18.57
CA GLU A 214 -8.20 -15.12 -17.49
C GLU A 214 -7.20 -13.95 -17.39
N ALA A 215 -6.74 -13.40 -18.53
CA ALA A 215 -5.86 -12.22 -18.54
C ALA A 215 -6.55 -11.01 -17.92
N LEU A 216 -7.80 -10.77 -18.31
CA LEU A 216 -8.61 -9.68 -17.73
C LEU A 216 -8.86 -9.91 -16.24
N THR A 217 -9.13 -11.14 -15.80
CA THR A 217 -9.33 -11.48 -14.39
C THR A 217 -8.08 -11.17 -13.58
N LEU A 218 -6.88 -11.55 -14.07
CA LEU A 218 -5.62 -11.23 -13.41
C LEU A 218 -5.33 -9.73 -13.42
N ALA A 219 -5.63 -9.03 -14.51
CA ALA A 219 -5.50 -7.58 -14.59
C ALA A 219 -6.39 -6.88 -13.54
N LEU A 220 -7.66 -7.31 -13.40
CA LEU A 220 -8.56 -6.82 -12.36
C LEU A 220 -8.08 -7.20 -10.96
N GLY A 221 -7.49 -8.38 -10.79
CA GLY A 221 -6.85 -8.80 -9.54
C GLY A 221 -5.68 -7.89 -9.15
N ILE A 222 -4.79 -7.56 -10.09
CA ILE A 222 -3.68 -6.61 -9.87
C ILE A 222 -4.20 -5.22 -9.48
N ILE A 223 -5.23 -4.72 -10.19
CA ILE A 223 -5.83 -3.41 -9.88
C ILE A 223 -6.45 -3.44 -8.48
N GLY A 224 -7.24 -4.48 -8.16
CA GLY A 224 -7.91 -4.62 -6.86
C GLY A 224 -6.93 -4.76 -5.70
N ALA A 225 -5.87 -5.54 -5.86
CA ALA A 225 -4.81 -5.68 -4.87
C ALA A 225 -3.98 -4.39 -4.70
N THR A 226 -3.85 -3.56 -5.76
CA THR A 226 -3.07 -2.32 -5.70
C THR A 226 -3.91 -1.14 -5.22
N VAL A 227 -5.16 -0.97 -5.67
CA VAL A 227 -6.02 0.15 -5.27
C VAL A 227 -6.86 -0.23 -4.05
N MET A 228 -6.23 -0.18 -2.87
CA MET A 228 -6.83 -0.63 -1.61
C MET A 228 -7.56 0.51 -0.89
N PRO A 229 -8.90 0.43 -0.72
CA PRO A 229 -9.67 1.47 -0.03
C PRO A 229 -9.20 1.71 1.41
N HIS A 230 -8.91 0.65 2.17
CA HIS A 230 -8.48 0.77 3.57
C HIS A 230 -7.17 1.55 3.72
N ASN A 231 -6.23 1.42 2.79
CA ASN A 231 -5.00 2.21 2.79
C ASN A 231 -5.25 3.72 2.54
N LEU A 232 -6.31 4.09 1.81
CA LEU A 232 -6.73 5.49 1.67
C LEU A 232 -7.23 6.04 3.01
N TYR A 233 -8.02 5.26 3.74
CA TYR A 233 -8.48 5.62 5.09
C TYR A 233 -7.29 5.79 6.04
N LEU A 234 -6.38 4.82 6.06
CA LEU A 234 -5.17 4.86 6.86
C LEU A 234 -4.34 6.11 6.56
N HIS A 235 -4.03 6.37 5.28
CA HIS A 235 -3.20 7.51 4.90
C HIS A 235 -3.82 8.85 5.30
N SER A 236 -5.13 9.03 5.12
CA SER A 236 -5.82 10.24 5.55
C SER A 236 -5.74 10.48 7.06
N SER A 237 -5.62 9.41 7.85
CA SER A 237 -5.47 9.47 9.29
C SER A 237 -4.02 9.74 9.71
N ILE A 238 -3.06 8.91 9.25
CA ILE A 238 -1.66 9.02 9.68
C ILE A 238 -0.93 10.24 9.11
N SER A 239 -1.41 10.83 8.01
CA SER A 239 -0.88 12.11 7.50
C SER A 239 -1.03 13.27 8.49
N GLN A 240 -1.91 13.15 9.49
CA GLN A 240 -2.13 14.13 10.56
C GLN A 240 -1.12 14.03 11.72
N THR A 241 -0.22 13.06 11.70
CA THR A 241 0.77 12.83 12.77
C THR A 241 1.83 13.94 12.85
N ARG A 242 2.11 14.61 11.74
CA ARG A 242 3.09 15.72 11.69
C ARG A 242 2.45 17.00 12.21
N LYS A 243 3.23 17.73 13.04
CA LYS A 243 2.79 19.00 13.61
C LYS A 243 2.79 20.08 12.53
N VAL A 244 1.62 20.65 12.28
CA VAL A 244 1.38 21.70 11.28
C VAL A 244 0.79 22.91 11.95
N ASP A 245 1.29 24.10 11.63
CA ASP A 245 0.70 25.35 12.06
C ASP A 245 -0.47 25.71 11.14
N TYR A 246 -1.68 25.39 11.56
CA TYR A 246 -2.90 25.64 10.78
C TYR A 246 -3.29 27.12 10.66
N LYS A 247 -2.61 28.03 11.39
CA LYS A 247 -2.78 29.49 11.24
C LYS A 247 -1.92 30.04 10.10
N ASP A 248 -0.92 29.29 9.67
CA ASP A 248 0.00 29.65 8.59
C ASP A 248 -0.33 28.84 7.31
N PRO A 249 -0.97 29.44 6.28
CA PRO A 249 -1.24 28.76 5.01
C PRO A 249 0.02 28.23 4.31
N ALA A 250 1.18 28.87 4.53
CA ALA A 250 2.42 28.41 3.95
C ALA A 250 2.88 27.10 4.58
N ASP A 251 2.67 26.91 5.88
CA ASP A 251 3.01 25.65 6.57
C ASP A 251 2.09 24.50 6.17
N ILE A 252 0.79 24.77 5.97
CA ILE A 252 -0.15 23.78 5.42
C ILE A 252 0.30 23.34 4.02
N LYS A 253 0.63 24.27 3.14
CA LYS A 253 1.11 24.00 1.79
C LYS A 253 2.44 23.20 1.81
N ARG A 254 3.33 23.55 2.74
CA ARG A 254 4.57 22.82 2.99
C ARG A 254 4.29 21.38 3.41
N ALA A 255 3.41 21.17 4.38
CA ALA A 255 3.05 19.85 4.87
C ALA A 255 2.47 18.96 3.77
N VAL A 256 1.50 19.47 2.99
CA VAL A 256 0.93 18.77 1.84
C VAL A 256 2.01 18.41 0.82
N ARG A 257 2.93 19.32 0.50
CA ARG A 257 4.02 19.07 -0.46
C ARG A 257 4.94 17.93 0.01
N PHE A 258 5.38 17.95 1.25
CA PHE A 258 6.28 16.91 1.77
C PHE A 258 5.58 15.57 1.95
N MET A 259 4.31 15.55 2.39
CA MET A 259 3.49 14.33 2.41
C MET A 259 3.35 13.74 0.99
N THR A 260 3.14 14.56 -0.03
CA THR A 260 3.06 14.09 -1.42
C THR A 260 4.39 13.47 -1.88
N TRP A 261 5.54 14.09 -1.54
CA TRP A 261 6.85 13.53 -1.86
C TRP A 261 7.09 12.20 -1.14
N ASP A 262 6.81 12.12 0.16
CA ASP A 262 6.92 10.91 0.96
C ASP A 262 6.10 9.78 0.35
N SER A 263 4.81 10.00 0.15
CA SER A 263 3.90 9.01 -0.43
C SER A 263 4.33 8.55 -1.82
N ASN A 264 4.70 9.47 -2.72
CA ASN A 264 5.07 9.11 -4.08
C ASN A 264 6.39 8.33 -4.15
N ILE A 265 7.38 8.68 -3.34
CA ILE A 265 8.65 7.95 -3.27
C ILE A 265 8.40 6.52 -2.80
N GLU A 266 7.70 6.36 -1.69
CA GLU A 266 7.44 5.05 -1.08
C GLU A 266 6.56 4.16 -1.97
N LEU A 267 5.52 4.73 -2.60
CA LEU A 267 4.68 4.00 -3.56
C LEU A 267 5.42 3.67 -4.86
N SER A 268 6.42 4.49 -5.25
CA SER A 268 7.30 4.13 -6.38
C SER A 268 8.18 2.93 -6.05
N LEU A 269 8.65 2.80 -4.81
CA LEU A 269 9.37 1.60 -4.36
C LEU A 269 8.46 0.38 -4.37
N ALA A 270 7.22 0.50 -3.89
CA ALA A 270 6.23 -0.57 -3.96
C ALA A 270 5.90 -0.99 -5.41
N PHE A 271 5.75 -0.02 -6.32
CA PHE A 271 5.59 -0.29 -7.76
C PHE A 271 6.77 -1.09 -8.32
N VAL A 272 8.00 -0.71 -7.97
CA VAL A 272 9.19 -1.44 -8.43
C VAL A 272 9.17 -2.87 -7.89
N VAL A 273 8.85 -3.10 -6.61
CA VAL A 273 8.75 -4.43 -6.02
C VAL A 273 7.71 -5.28 -6.75
N ASN A 274 6.51 -4.77 -6.98
CA ASN A 274 5.45 -5.49 -7.71
C ASN A 274 5.83 -5.79 -9.16
N SER A 275 6.55 -4.87 -9.82
CA SER A 275 7.11 -5.12 -11.15
C SER A 275 8.19 -6.21 -11.14
N LEU A 276 9.08 -6.20 -10.14
CA LEU A 276 10.10 -7.25 -9.99
C LEU A 276 9.48 -8.62 -9.73
N LEU A 277 8.40 -8.71 -8.96
CA LEU A 277 7.66 -9.96 -8.73
C LEU A 277 7.06 -10.52 -10.01
N LEU A 278 6.44 -9.67 -10.84
CA LEU A 278 5.89 -10.09 -12.12
C LEU A 278 7.01 -10.53 -13.09
N ILE A 279 8.11 -9.78 -13.15
CA ILE A 279 9.28 -10.12 -13.98
C ILE A 279 9.88 -11.43 -13.51
N LEU A 280 9.99 -11.67 -12.21
CA LEU A 280 10.50 -12.92 -11.64
C LEU A 280 9.57 -14.10 -11.98
N GLY A 281 8.25 -13.90 -11.85
CA GLY A 281 7.24 -14.87 -12.29
C GLY A 281 7.39 -15.24 -13.76
N ALA A 282 7.61 -14.25 -14.62
CA ALA A 282 7.84 -14.46 -16.04
C ALA A 282 9.17 -15.17 -16.33
N ALA A 283 10.23 -14.87 -15.59
CA ALA A 283 11.56 -15.43 -15.86
C ALA A 283 11.72 -16.88 -15.36
N LEU A 284 10.95 -17.27 -14.32
CA LEU A 284 11.09 -18.59 -13.68
C LEU A 284 10.02 -19.60 -14.10
N PHE A 285 8.82 -19.13 -14.47
CA PHE A 285 7.67 -20.00 -14.63
C PHE A 285 6.95 -19.89 -16.00
N PHE A 286 7.35 -18.94 -16.86
CA PHE A 286 6.78 -18.80 -18.24
C PHE A 286 7.46 -19.75 -19.26
#